data_2853161fa1ca1c65d96db94fffda9fc9
#
_entry.id   2853161fa1ca1c65d96db94fffda9fc9
#
_cell.length_a   1.000
_cell.length_b   1.000
_cell.length_c   1.000
_cell.angle_alpha   90.00
_cell.angle_beta   90.00
_cell.angle_gamma   90.00
#
_symmetry.space_group_name_H-M   'P 1'
#
loop_
_entity.id
_entity.type
_entity.pdbx_description
1 polymer ?
#
loop_
_entity_poly.entity_id
_entity_poly.type
_entity_poly.pdbx_seq_one_letter_code
_entity_poly.pdbx_strand_id
1 'polypeptide(L)'
;MALPVAFFAVFFAYPVAAITARGLKSDGTWRFGRIWDVLAQPDIRHVLWFTTWQALASTALTLLIALPGAYVFARFDFRGKQVLRAVVTVPFVLPTVVVGTAFLALLGRGGLLDELWGVRLDTTVWAILLAHVFFNYAVVVRTVGGLWSQLDPRQEEAARMLGASRFAAWRRVTLPALGPAVAAAALMVFLFTFTSFGVVQILGGPTFSTLEVEIYRQTSEIFDLSTAAVLTLVQFAAVGAILAVHAWTVRRRETALRLVDAASTARRPRGAGQWALLAAVLATIAVLLVLPLAVLVERSLDAPGLGYYRALTSDEGGLFLVPPIDAVGNSLRYALAATAVALVIGGLAAAALTRRDAGRLVRGFDALLMLPLGVSAVTVGFGFLIALDEPPLDLRSSWILVPLAQALVGVPFVVRTMLPVLRAVDGRLREAAAVLGASPWRVWREVDLPMVRRALLIAAGFAFAVSLGEFGATVFIARPDNPTLPVAVARLLGRAGELNYGQAMALSTILMVVCAVALLALERLRIGLRSDRTGEF
;
A
#
# COMPACT_ATOMS: atom_id res chain seq x y z
N MET A 1 -25.98 -8.22 5.53
CA MET A 1 -25.67 -6.78 5.45
C MET A 1 -25.49 -6.13 6.83
N ALA A 2 -26.24 -6.53 7.83
CA ALA A 2 -26.15 -5.93 9.17
C ALA A 2 -24.74 -5.97 9.80
N LEU A 3 -24.05 -7.14 9.76
CA LEU A 3 -22.73 -7.29 10.37
C LEU A 3 -21.65 -6.39 9.73
N PRO A 4 -21.48 -6.32 8.40
CA PRO A 4 -20.55 -5.36 7.81
C PRO A 4 -20.89 -3.89 8.12
N VAL A 5 -22.16 -3.52 8.10
CA VAL A 5 -22.59 -2.14 8.45
C VAL A 5 -22.25 -1.83 9.90
N ALA A 6 -22.55 -2.75 10.84
CA ALA A 6 -22.20 -2.57 12.25
C ALA A 6 -20.68 -2.46 12.46
N PHE A 7 -19.89 -3.29 11.77
CA PHE A 7 -18.44 -3.22 11.82
C PHE A 7 -17.92 -1.83 11.40
N PHE A 8 -18.39 -1.31 10.26
CA PHE A 8 -17.98 0.02 9.80
C PHE A 8 -18.53 1.16 10.68
N ALA A 9 -19.73 1.00 11.24
CA ALA A 9 -20.28 1.99 12.18
C ALA A 9 -19.40 2.11 13.44
N VAL A 10 -19.00 0.97 14.01
CA VAL A 10 -18.23 0.93 15.26
C VAL A 10 -16.75 1.24 15.03
N PHE A 11 -16.12 0.65 14.01
CA PHE A 11 -14.67 0.73 13.82
C PHE A 11 -14.22 1.79 12.81
N PHE A 12 -15.15 2.47 12.13
CA PHE A 12 -14.82 3.56 11.23
C PHE A 12 -15.60 4.85 11.56
N ALA A 13 -16.94 4.81 11.52
CA ALA A 13 -17.74 6.02 11.69
C ALA A 13 -17.65 6.60 13.11
N TYR A 14 -17.67 5.75 14.14
CA TYR A 14 -17.54 6.20 15.54
C TYR A 14 -16.15 6.82 15.83
N PRO A 15 -15.01 6.21 15.46
CA PRO A 15 -13.70 6.87 15.58
C PRO A 15 -13.61 8.19 14.82
N VAL A 16 -14.14 8.29 13.60
CA VAL A 16 -14.17 9.55 12.84
C VAL A 16 -15.01 10.62 13.56
N ALA A 17 -16.15 10.23 14.14
CA ALA A 17 -16.97 11.15 14.94
C ALA A 17 -16.24 11.60 16.22
N ALA A 18 -15.51 10.69 16.89
CA ALA A 18 -14.71 11.01 18.06
C ALA A 18 -13.56 11.97 17.73
N ILE A 19 -12.84 11.74 16.61
CA ILE A 19 -11.82 12.68 16.09
C ILE A 19 -12.45 14.05 15.84
N THR A 20 -13.60 14.08 15.16
CA THR A 20 -14.29 15.34 14.84
C THR A 20 -14.68 16.09 16.11
N ALA A 21 -15.24 15.39 17.08
CA ALA A 21 -15.60 15.98 18.37
C ALA A 21 -14.34 16.49 19.12
N ARG A 22 -13.26 15.71 19.15
CA ARG A 22 -12.02 16.09 19.84
C ARG A 22 -11.35 17.32 19.20
N GLY A 23 -11.37 17.41 17.87
CA GLY A 23 -10.77 18.52 17.12
C GLY A 23 -11.57 19.83 17.19
N LEU A 24 -12.91 19.71 17.14
CA LEU A 24 -13.76 20.89 16.93
C LEU A 24 -14.62 21.29 18.15
N LYS A 25 -14.61 20.49 19.23
CA LYS A 25 -15.38 20.83 20.43
C LYS A 25 -14.45 21.26 21.56
N SER A 26 -14.72 22.42 22.16
CA SER A 26 -14.04 22.95 23.35
C SER A 26 -15.09 23.46 24.32
N ASP A 27 -14.97 23.06 25.60
CA ASP A 27 -15.87 23.47 26.68
C ASP A 27 -17.38 23.26 26.33
N GLY A 28 -17.68 22.12 25.67
CA GLY A 28 -19.03 21.78 25.26
C GLY A 28 -19.55 22.49 24.01
N THR A 29 -18.85 23.46 23.45
CA THR A 29 -19.25 24.24 22.27
C THR A 29 -18.46 23.85 21.02
N TRP A 30 -19.11 23.91 19.84
CA TRP A 30 -18.46 23.67 18.56
C TRP A 30 -17.72 24.91 18.10
N ARG A 31 -16.40 24.80 17.89
CA ARG A 31 -15.49 25.88 17.46
C ARG A 31 -14.84 25.55 16.13
N PHE A 32 -15.52 25.80 15.03
CA PHE A 32 -14.98 25.56 13.68
C PHE A 32 -13.81 26.48 13.34
N GLY A 33 -13.69 27.66 13.98
CA GLY A 33 -12.56 28.58 13.84
C GLY A 33 -11.22 27.93 14.20
N ARG A 34 -11.22 26.94 15.09
CA ARG A 34 -9.99 26.22 15.49
C ARG A 34 -9.20 25.62 14.30
N ILE A 35 -9.89 25.22 13.23
CA ILE A 35 -9.22 24.76 12.02
C ILE A 35 -8.28 25.85 11.50
N TRP A 36 -8.76 27.09 11.45
CA TRP A 36 -7.96 28.22 10.98
C TRP A 36 -6.84 28.58 11.94
N ASP A 37 -7.09 28.49 13.25
CA ASP A 37 -6.07 28.76 14.27
C ASP A 37 -4.90 27.77 14.16
N VAL A 38 -5.18 26.47 13.95
CA VAL A 38 -4.17 25.44 13.74
C VAL A 38 -3.45 25.64 12.40
N LEU A 39 -4.19 25.89 11.31
CA LEU A 39 -3.60 26.12 9.99
C LEU A 39 -2.78 27.42 9.89
N ALA A 40 -3.03 28.39 10.77
CA ALA A 40 -2.26 29.63 10.83
C ALA A 40 -0.88 29.45 11.49
N GLN A 41 -0.65 28.37 12.22
CA GLN A 41 0.65 28.10 12.86
C GLN A 41 1.74 27.92 11.80
N PRO A 42 2.90 28.61 11.94
CA PRO A 42 3.99 28.53 10.95
C PRO A 42 4.49 27.10 10.72
N ASP A 43 4.65 26.32 11.79
CA ASP A 43 5.13 24.93 11.72
C ASP A 43 4.16 24.04 10.94
N ILE A 44 2.87 24.18 11.20
CA ILE A 44 1.82 23.41 10.48
C ILE A 44 1.78 23.78 9.00
N ARG A 45 1.94 25.07 8.66
CA ARG A 45 2.03 25.50 7.25
C ARG A 45 3.26 24.91 6.55
N HIS A 46 4.39 24.83 7.25
CA HIS A 46 5.59 24.19 6.73
C HIS A 46 5.36 22.69 6.47
N VAL A 47 4.72 21.98 7.41
CA VAL A 47 4.35 20.56 7.26
C VAL A 47 3.42 20.35 6.05
N LEU A 48 2.38 21.17 5.91
CA LEU A 48 1.45 21.09 4.78
C LEU A 48 2.13 21.36 3.44
N TRP A 49 2.99 22.37 3.40
CA TRP A 49 3.81 22.68 2.24
C TRP A 49 4.73 21.53 1.87
N PHE A 50 5.49 21.02 2.86
CA PHE A 50 6.39 19.88 2.64
C PHE A 50 5.63 18.65 2.16
N THR A 51 4.50 18.31 2.79
CA THR A 51 3.65 17.17 2.40
C THR A 51 3.24 17.25 0.93
N THR A 52 2.79 18.43 0.49
CA THR A 52 2.32 18.64 -0.88
C THR A 52 3.47 18.64 -1.88
N TRP A 53 4.53 19.40 -1.57
CA TRP A 53 5.69 19.54 -2.44
C TRP A 53 6.42 18.20 -2.65
N GLN A 54 6.72 17.48 -1.56
CA GLN A 54 7.40 16.19 -1.68
C GLN A 54 6.55 15.15 -2.43
N ALA A 55 5.21 15.18 -2.28
CA ALA A 55 4.33 14.28 -3.02
C ALA A 55 4.33 14.60 -4.53
N LEU A 56 4.34 15.87 -4.92
CA LEU A 56 4.49 16.29 -6.31
C LEU A 56 5.86 15.91 -6.88
N ALA A 57 6.95 16.17 -6.12
CA ALA A 57 8.31 15.83 -6.53
C ALA A 57 8.48 14.30 -6.67
N SER A 58 8.00 13.52 -5.69
CA SER A 58 7.99 12.06 -5.75
C SER A 58 7.22 11.52 -6.95
N THR A 59 6.06 12.11 -7.24
CA THR A 59 5.24 11.71 -8.40
C THR A 59 5.97 11.99 -9.70
N ALA A 60 6.52 13.19 -9.87
CA ALA A 60 7.27 13.57 -11.07
C ALA A 60 8.50 12.68 -11.27
N LEU A 61 9.28 12.45 -10.21
CA LEU A 61 10.48 11.61 -10.23
C LEU A 61 10.12 10.14 -10.53
N THR A 62 9.06 9.62 -9.91
CA THR A 62 8.58 8.26 -10.17
C THR A 62 8.16 8.09 -11.63
N LEU A 63 7.41 9.02 -12.19
CA LEU A 63 7.01 8.97 -13.60
C LEU A 63 8.25 9.02 -14.51
N LEU A 64 9.18 9.94 -14.24
CA LEU A 64 10.40 10.09 -15.04
C LEU A 64 11.21 8.79 -15.08
N ILE A 65 11.40 8.14 -13.93
CA ILE A 65 12.24 6.94 -13.80
C ILE A 65 11.49 5.68 -14.28
N ALA A 66 10.16 5.59 -14.05
CA ALA A 66 9.40 4.37 -14.32
C ALA A 66 8.80 4.32 -15.73
N LEU A 67 8.57 5.44 -16.43
CA LEU A 67 8.04 5.42 -17.80
C LEU A 67 8.93 4.67 -18.81
N PRO A 68 10.28 4.81 -18.80
CA PRO A 68 11.15 3.97 -19.62
C PRO A 68 10.96 2.47 -19.30
N GLY A 69 10.83 2.12 -18.03
CA GLY A 69 10.50 0.76 -17.61
C GLY A 69 9.15 0.28 -18.14
N ALA A 70 8.11 1.11 -18.03
CA ALA A 70 6.78 0.80 -18.57
C ALA A 70 6.84 0.53 -20.09
N TYR A 71 7.62 1.29 -20.84
CA TYR A 71 7.85 1.07 -22.27
C TYR A 71 8.55 -0.28 -22.54
N VAL A 72 9.65 -0.56 -21.83
CA VAL A 72 10.42 -1.80 -21.98
C VAL A 72 9.53 -3.03 -21.70
N PHE A 73 8.79 -3.01 -20.59
CA PHE A 73 7.88 -4.11 -20.25
C PHE A 73 6.68 -4.22 -21.19
N ALA A 74 6.26 -3.13 -21.83
CA ALA A 74 5.16 -3.15 -22.79
C ALA A 74 5.59 -3.69 -24.16
N ARG A 75 6.76 -3.26 -24.67
CA ARG A 75 7.17 -3.44 -26.07
C ARG A 75 8.25 -4.46 -26.29
N PHE A 76 9.07 -4.78 -25.29
CA PHE A 76 10.17 -5.73 -25.48
C PHE A 76 9.83 -7.11 -24.94
N ASP A 77 10.25 -8.12 -25.71
CA ASP A 77 10.29 -9.51 -25.28
C ASP A 77 11.75 -9.95 -25.12
N PHE A 78 12.11 -10.39 -23.90
CA PHE A 78 13.47 -10.78 -23.53
C PHE A 78 13.46 -11.89 -22.48
N ARG A 79 14.55 -12.66 -22.40
CA ARG A 79 14.70 -13.72 -21.41
C ARG A 79 14.67 -13.15 -19.99
N GLY A 80 13.93 -13.80 -19.09
CA GLY A 80 13.81 -13.35 -17.68
C GLY A 80 12.77 -12.25 -17.43
N LYS A 81 12.02 -11.78 -18.45
CA LYS A 81 11.00 -10.75 -18.31
C LYS A 81 9.97 -11.05 -17.20
N GLN A 82 9.56 -12.31 -17.03
CA GLN A 82 8.59 -12.70 -15.99
C GLN A 82 9.18 -12.58 -14.58
N VAL A 83 10.45 -13.03 -14.41
CA VAL A 83 11.16 -12.88 -13.14
C VAL A 83 11.32 -11.40 -12.79
N LEU A 84 11.71 -10.60 -13.77
CA LEU A 84 11.88 -9.16 -13.58
C LEU A 84 10.56 -8.46 -13.23
N ARG A 85 9.42 -8.90 -13.81
CA ARG A 85 8.08 -8.44 -13.40
C ARG A 85 7.78 -8.77 -11.94
N ALA A 86 8.15 -9.95 -11.47
CA ALA A 86 8.00 -10.33 -10.07
C ALA A 86 8.87 -9.43 -9.18
N VAL A 87 10.15 -9.25 -9.52
CA VAL A 87 11.08 -8.36 -8.80
C VAL A 87 10.52 -6.93 -8.70
N VAL A 88 10.02 -6.37 -9.79
CA VAL A 88 9.40 -5.03 -9.81
C VAL A 88 8.14 -4.95 -8.93
N THR A 89 7.42 -6.06 -8.74
CA THR A 89 6.19 -6.08 -7.95
C THR A 89 6.46 -6.20 -6.44
N VAL A 90 7.57 -6.82 -6.03
CA VAL A 90 7.94 -7.04 -4.63
C VAL A 90 7.93 -5.73 -3.81
N PRO A 91 8.55 -4.62 -4.25
CA PRO A 91 8.57 -3.37 -3.50
C PRO A 91 7.18 -2.85 -3.09
N PHE A 92 6.19 -3.03 -3.94
CA PHE A 92 4.83 -2.55 -3.67
C PHE A 92 4.11 -3.29 -2.52
N VAL A 93 4.57 -4.50 -2.21
CA VAL A 93 3.97 -5.34 -1.15
C VAL A 93 4.78 -5.27 0.14
N LEU A 94 6.03 -4.82 0.07
CA LEU A 94 6.88 -4.71 1.26
C LEU A 94 6.34 -3.67 2.25
N PRO A 95 6.44 -3.94 3.56
CA PRO A 95 6.12 -2.97 4.59
C PRO A 95 6.97 -1.70 4.47
N THR A 96 6.35 -0.54 4.72
CA THR A 96 7.04 0.77 4.63
C THR A 96 8.24 0.86 5.56
N VAL A 97 8.17 0.21 6.72
CA VAL A 97 9.27 0.15 7.68
C VAL A 97 10.47 -0.60 7.11
N VAL A 98 10.25 -1.75 6.45
CA VAL A 98 11.34 -2.52 5.81
C VAL A 98 12.06 -1.67 4.77
N VAL A 99 11.31 -0.93 3.96
CA VAL A 99 11.91 -0.08 2.93
C VAL A 99 12.63 1.11 3.56
N GLY A 100 12.05 1.75 4.56
CA GLY A 100 12.72 2.81 5.32
C GLY A 100 14.05 2.32 5.90
N THR A 101 14.06 1.13 6.50
CA THR A 101 15.26 0.50 7.05
C THR A 101 16.28 0.16 5.96
N ALA A 102 15.85 -0.37 4.81
CA ALA A 102 16.73 -0.71 3.70
C ALA A 102 17.41 0.54 3.10
N PHE A 103 16.65 1.63 2.96
CA PHE A 103 17.23 2.91 2.53
C PHE A 103 18.12 3.54 3.59
N LEU A 104 17.82 3.37 4.87
CA LEU A 104 18.69 3.81 5.95
C LEU A 104 20.02 3.03 5.94
N ALA A 105 19.99 1.72 5.71
CA ALA A 105 21.18 0.88 5.55
C ALA A 105 22.03 1.27 4.34
N LEU A 106 21.40 1.72 3.25
CA LEU A 106 22.09 2.14 2.03
C LEU A 106 22.66 3.56 2.14
N LEU A 107 21.85 4.51 2.66
CA LEU A 107 22.09 5.96 2.56
C LEU A 107 22.52 6.61 3.88
N GLY A 108 22.36 5.90 5.01
CA GLY A 108 22.58 6.41 6.35
C GLY A 108 24.04 6.41 6.77
N ARG A 109 24.25 6.82 8.01
CA ARG A 109 25.57 6.80 8.65
C ARG A 109 26.07 5.36 8.77
N GLY A 110 27.30 5.12 8.30
CA GLY A 110 27.86 3.75 8.20
C GLY A 110 27.14 2.89 7.16
N GLY A 111 26.33 3.48 6.28
CA GLY A 111 25.71 2.81 5.16
C GLY A 111 26.67 2.64 3.97
N LEU A 112 26.23 1.87 2.96
CA LEU A 112 27.09 1.55 1.81
C LEU A 112 27.62 2.80 1.08
N LEU A 113 26.81 3.87 0.93
CA LEU A 113 27.26 5.10 0.29
C LEU A 113 28.26 5.87 1.15
N ASP A 114 28.08 5.89 2.47
CA ASP A 114 28.99 6.52 3.41
C ASP A 114 30.35 5.81 3.40
N GLU A 115 30.37 4.48 3.40
CA GLU A 115 31.59 3.68 3.36
C GLU A 115 32.36 3.81 2.04
N LEU A 116 31.66 3.82 0.90
CA LEU A 116 32.31 3.84 -0.42
C LEU A 116 32.74 5.25 -0.85
N TRP A 117 31.95 6.28 -0.52
CA TRP A 117 32.15 7.63 -1.06
C TRP A 117 32.06 8.74 -0.01
N GLY A 118 31.87 8.41 1.27
CA GLY A 118 31.68 9.40 2.34
C GLY A 118 30.39 10.23 2.19
N VAL A 119 29.44 9.77 1.40
CA VAL A 119 28.18 10.49 1.10
C VAL A 119 27.08 9.99 2.00
N ARG A 120 26.45 10.89 2.75
CA ARG A 120 25.29 10.63 3.60
C ARG A 120 24.07 11.34 3.05
N LEU A 121 23.01 10.58 2.84
CA LEU A 121 21.73 11.09 2.37
C LEU A 121 20.58 10.81 3.34
N ASP A 122 20.87 10.18 4.49
CA ASP A 122 19.91 10.07 5.59
C ASP A 122 19.49 11.47 6.06
N THR A 123 18.26 11.57 6.57
CA THR A 123 17.66 12.84 6.95
C THR A 123 17.64 13.93 5.86
N THR A 124 17.69 13.51 4.60
CA THR A 124 17.53 14.40 3.44
C THR A 124 16.26 14.09 2.68
N VAL A 125 15.78 15.07 1.93
CA VAL A 125 14.63 14.88 1.02
C VAL A 125 14.90 13.78 -0.01
N TRP A 126 16.15 13.61 -0.45
CA TRP A 126 16.52 12.61 -1.46
C TRP A 126 16.28 11.18 -0.99
N ALA A 127 16.54 10.86 0.28
CA ALA A 127 16.23 9.54 0.84
C ALA A 127 14.72 9.26 0.76
N ILE A 128 13.89 10.23 1.11
CA ILE A 128 12.42 10.12 1.03
C ILE A 128 11.98 9.95 -0.41
N LEU A 129 12.46 10.79 -1.34
CA LEU A 129 12.08 10.73 -2.75
C LEU A 129 12.46 9.41 -3.41
N LEU A 130 13.68 8.89 -3.15
CA LEU A 130 14.14 7.61 -3.69
C LEU A 130 13.33 6.43 -3.13
N ALA A 131 13.02 6.42 -1.84
CA ALA A 131 12.16 5.41 -1.24
C ALA A 131 10.74 5.46 -1.80
N HIS A 132 10.20 6.64 -2.09
CA HIS A 132 8.91 6.79 -2.77
C HIS A 132 8.95 6.27 -4.21
N VAL A 133 10.03 6.52 -4.96
CA VAL A 133 10.20 5.94 -6.30
C VAL A 133 10.27 4.42 -6.23
N PHE A 134 11.01 3.87 -5.27
CA PHE A 134 11.08 2.42 -5.03
C PHE A 134 9.69 1.79 -4.89
N PHE A 135 8.83 2.33 -4.02
CA PHE A 135 7.47 1.83 -3.82
C PHE A 135 6.59 1.94 -5.06
N ASN A 136 6.65 3.11 -5.71
CA ASN A 136 5.67 3.48 -6.72
C ASN A 136 6.10 3.13 -8.14
N TYR A 137 7.34 2.65 -8.34
CA TYR A 137 7.84 2.18 -9.64
C TYR A 137 6.91 1.13 -10.26
N ALA A 138 6.49 0.15 -9.45
CA ALA A 138 5.57 -0.90 -9.87
C ALA A 138 4.20 -0.37 -10.31
N VAL A 139 3.67 0.65 -9.63
CA VAL A 139 2.38 1.26 -9.95
C VAL A 139 2.39 1.82 -11.37
N VAL A 140 3.42 2.60 -11.72
CA VAL A 140 3.56 3.20 -13.05
C VAL A 140 3.78 2.11 -14.11
N VAL A 141 4.71 1.17 -13.88
CA VAL A 141 5.01 0.09 -14.84
C VAL A 141 3.78 -0.76 -15.12
N ARG A 142 2.97 -1.09 -14.11
CA ARG A 142 1.76 -1.91 -14.28
C ARG A 142 0.62 -1.14 -14.92
N THR A 143 0.35 0.09 -14.48
CA THR A 143 -0.78 0.88 -14.96
C THR A 143 -0.52 1.39 -16.38
N VAL A 144 0.60 2.09 -16.58
CA VAL A 144 0.94 2.66 -17.89
C VAL A 144 1.41 1.59 -18.86
N GLY A 145 2.31 0.69 -18.42
CA GLY A 145 2.82 -0.40 -19.24
C GLY A 145 1.72 -1.40 -19.64
N GLY A 146 0.73 -1.64 -18.77
CA GLY A 146 -0.44 -2.46 -19.07
C GLY A 146 -1.22 -1.92 -20.27
N LEU A 147 -1.60 -0.64 -20.23
CA LEU A 147 -2.28 0.00 -21.38
C LEU A 147 -1.36 0.07 -22.60
N TRP A 148 -0.10 0.45 -22.41
CA TRP A 148 0.87 0.59 -23.51
C TRP A 148 1.06 -0.72 -24.28
N SER A 149 1.05 -1.86 -23.59
CA SER A 149 1.17 -3.17 -24.24
C SER A 149 -0.02 -3.53 -25.13
N GLN A 150 -1.18 -2.90 -24.92
CA GLN A 150 -2.41 -3.14 -25.67
C GLN A 150 -2.68 -2.10 -26.77
N LEU A 151 -1.91 -1.01 -26.83
CA LEU A 151 -2.03 -0.01 -27.90
C LEU A 151 -1.49 -0.56 -29.22
N ASP A 152 -2.27 -0.41 -30.30
CA ASP A 152 -1.89 -0.84 -31.64
C ASP A 152 -0.72 0.01 -32.18
N PRO A 153 0.47 -0.60 -32.43
CA PRO A 153 1.63 0.13 -32.94
C PRO A 153 1.42 0.67 -34.38
N ARG A 154 0.48 0.10 -35.12
CA ARG A 154 0.17 0.54 -36.49
C ARG A 154 -0.30 1.99 -36.55
N GLN A 155 -0.91 2.51 -35.47
CA GLN A 155 -1.32 3.92 -35.41
C GLN A 155 -0.11 4.87 -35.48
N GLU A 156 0.99 4.53 -34.78
CA GLU A 156 2.23 5.29 -34.81
C GLU A 156 2.95 5.09 -36.17
N GLU A 157 2.94 3.88 -36.71
CA GLU A 157 3.48 3.55 -38.03
C GLU A 157 2.75 4.34 -39.13
N ALA A 158 1.41 4.42 -39.09
CA ALA A 158 0.61 5.20 -40.05
C ALA A 158 0.95 6.71 -39.99
N ALA A 159 1.11 7.28 -38.80
CA ALA A 159 1.52 8.68 -38.66
C ALA A 159 2.93 8.91 -39.27
N ARG A 160 3.82 7.95 -39.15
CA ARG A 160 5.16 8.02 -39.76
C ARG A 160 5.13 7.88 -41.28
N MET A 161 4.23 7.05 -41.82
CA MET A 161 4.00 6.96 -43.28
C MET A 161 3.49 8.27 -43.85
N LEU A 162 2.76 9.06 -43.04
CA LEU A 162 2.29 10.43 -43.40
C LEU A 162 3.35 11.52 -43.16
N GLY A 163 4.63 11.14 -42.95
CA GLY A 163 5.77 12.06 -42.82
C GLY A 163 6.08 12.53 -41.40
N ALA A 164 5.41 12.02 -40.36
CA ALA A 164 5.74 12.40 -39.01
C ALA A 164 7.09 11.79 -38.57
N SER A 165 7.95 12.57 -37.91
CA SER A 165 9.16 12.03 -37.25
C SER A 165 8.76 11.09 -36.10
N ARG A 166 9.69 10.22 -35.65
CA ARG A 166 9.44 9.32 -34.50
C ARG A 166 8.95 10.06 -33.26
N PHE A 167 9.56 11.19 -32.94
CA PHE A 167 9.16 12.01 -31.80
C PHE A 167 7.79 12.66 -32.01
N ALA A 168 7.50 13.15 -33.23
CA ALA A 168 6.20 13.74 -33.56
C ALA A 168 5.07 12.69 -33.49
N ALA A 169 5.29 11.49 -34.03
CA ALA A 169 4.33 10.39 -33.92
C ALA A 169 4.10 9.98 -32.47
N TRP A 170 5.15 9.82 -31.67
CA TRP A 170 5.05 9.53 -30.26
C TRP A 170 4.27 10.61 -29.50
N ARG A 171 4.59 11.89 -29.70
CA ARG A 171 3.94 13.01 -29.01
C ARG A 171 2.49 13.22 -29.39
N ARG A 172 2.13 12.99 -30.68
CA ARG A 172 0.78 13.28 -31.21
C ARG A 172 -0.16 12.07 -31.17
N VAL A 173 0.35 10.85 -31.15
CA VAL A 173 -0.44 9.61 -31.17
C VAL A 173 -0.30 8.85 -29.87
N THR A 174 0.91 8.40 -29.52
CA THR A 174 1.14 7.51 -28.40
C THR A 174 0.93 8.20 -27.05
N LEU A 175 1.49 9.39 -26.84
CA LEU A 175 1.40 10.12 -25.57
C LEU A 175 -0.05 10.52 -25.21
N PRO A 176 -0.88 11.05 -26.13
CA PRO A 176 -2.29 11.32 -25.85
C PRO A 176 -3.09 10.05 -25.53
N ALA A 177 -2.81 8.93 -26.23
CA ALA A 177 -3.46 7.65 -25.96
C ALA A 177 -3.09 7.08 -24.58
N LEU A 178 -1.86 7.32 -24.09
CA LEU A 178 -1.41 6.95 -22.76
C LEU A 178 -1.85 7.93 -21.68
N GLY A 179 -2.26 9.15 -22.05
CA GLY A 179 -2.60 10.23 -21.13
C GLY A 179 -3.51 9.82 -19.96
N PRO A 180 -4.60 9.07 -20.19
CA PRO A 180 -5.47 8.58 -19.12
C PRO A 180 -4.74 7.68 -18.12
N ALA A 181 -3.91 6.73 -18.59
CA ALA A 181 -3.17 5.81 -17.74
C ALA A 181 -2.05 6.53 -16.97
N VAL A 182 -1.35 7.47 -17.62
CA VAL A 182 -0.32 8.30 -16.96
C VAL A 182 -0.95 9.16 -15.88
N ALA A 183 -2.10 9.81 -16.16
CA ALA A 183 -2.81 10.61 -15.17
C ALA A 183 -3.33 9.76 -13.99
N ALA A 184 -3.85 8.57 -14.26
CA ALA A 184 -4.30 7.64 -13.22
C ALA A 184 -3.12 7.17 -12.35
N ALA A 185 -2.01 6.80 -12.97
CA ALA A 185 -0.79 6.41 -12.25
C ALA A 185 -0.23 7.59 -11.43
N ALA A 186 -0.16 8.80 -12.01
CA ALA A 186 0.30 10.01 -11.32
C ALA A 186 -0.52 10.32 -10.07
N LEU A 187 -1.87 10.28 -10.19
CA LEU A 187 -2.76 10.54 -9.04
C LEU A 187 -2.64 9.46 -7.96
N MET A 188 -2.45 8.20 -8.36
CA MET A 188 -2.24 7.11 -7.41
C MET A 188 -0.89 7.24 -6.68
N VAL A 189 0.19 7.54 -7.40
CA VAL A 189 1.51 7.81 -6.81
C VAL A 189 1.43 9.03 -5.89
N PHE A 190 0.78 10.11 -6.32
CA PHE A 190 0.59 11.30 -5.51
C PHE A 190 -0.15 10.98 -4.21
N LEU A 191 -1.24 10.21 -4.28
CA LEU A 191 -2.00 9.80 -3.09
C LEU A 191 -1.11 9.02 -2.11
N PHE A 192 -0.39 7.99 -2.58
CA PHE A 192 0.46 7.17 -1.73
C PHE A 192 1.64 7.93 -1.12
N THR A 193 2.17 8.92 -1.82
CA THR A 193 3.27 9.75 -1.29
C THR A 193 2.78 10.89 -0.41
N PHE A 194 1.56 11.40 -0.65
CA PHE A 194 0.91 12.39 0.21
C PHE A 194 0.55 11.81 1.58
N THR A 195 0.10 10.54 1.61
CA THR A 195 -0.23 9.79 2.84
C THR A 195 0.95 8.91 3.30
N SER A 196 2.18 9.32 3.05
CA SER A 196 3.36 8.56 3.46
C SER A 196 3.69 8.81 4.91
N PHE A 197 3.60 7.77 5.74
CA PHE A 197 3.98 7.76 7.14
C PHE A 197 5.32 7.06 7.38
N GLY A 198 5.37 5.73 7.25
CA GLY A 198 6.51 4.93 7.72
C GLY A 198 7.84 5.26 7.05
N VAL A 199 7.84 5.63 5.75
CA VAL A 199 9.05 6.07 5.05
C VAL A 199 9.56 7.38 5.63
N VAL A 200 8.67 8.36 5.81
CA VAL A 200 9.07 9.69 6.30
C VAL A 200 9.42 9.65 7.78
N GLN A 201 8.72 8.83 8.57
CA GLN A 201 9.03 8.61 9.98
C GLN A 201 10.46 8.08 10.20
N ILE A 202 10.95 7.21 9.30
CA ILE A 202 12.29 6.61 9.42
C ILE A 202 13.36 7.46 8.76
N LEU A 203 13.09 8.02 7.57
CA LEU A 203 14.11 8.70 6.76
C LEU A 203 14.09 10.22 6.89
N GLY A 204 12.99 10.82 7.39
CA GLY A 204 12.81 12.28 7.46
C GLY A 204 13.59 12.95 8.59
N GLY A 205 13.95 12.19 9.62
CA GLY A 205 14.61 12.74 10.81
C GLY A 205 13.78 13.85 11.47
N PRO A 206 14.43 14.75 12.22
CA PRO A 206 13.73 15.85 12.92
C PRO A 206 13.29 16.98 11.98
N THR A 207 13.80 17.04 10.75
CA THR A 207 13.63 18.19 9.84
C THR A 207 12.45 18.03 8.90
N PHE A 208 12.18 16.81 8.44
CA PHE A 208 11.17 16.54 7.41
C PHE A 208 10.00 15.76 7.99
N SER A 209 8.87 16.44 8.11
CA SER A 209 7.63 15.86 8.63
C SER A 209 6.50 16.02 7.62
N THR A 210 5.82 14.92 7.28
CA THR A 210 4.54 14.97 6.57
C THR A 210 3.39 15.15 7.54
N LEU A 211 2.21 15.45 7.01
CA LEU A 211 0.99 15.61 7.81
C LEU A 211 0.73 14.38 8.70
N GLU A 212 1.01 13.17 8.21
CA GLU A 212 0.85 11.93 8.97
C GLU A 212 1.88 11.78 10.09
N VAL A 213 3.13 12.13 9.83
CA VAL A 213 4.19 12.13 10.85
C VAL A 213 3.88 13.19 11.91
N GLU A 214 3.34 14.35 11.52
CA GLU A 214 2.94 15.39 12.45
C GLU A 214 1.75 14.98 13.33
N ILE A 215 0.75 14.29 12.77
CA ILE A 215 -0.36 13.71 13.56
C ILE A 215 0.19 12.74 14.61
N TYR A 216 1.15 11.90 14.22
CA TYR A 216 1.80 10.99 15.16
C TYR A 216 2.59 11.74 16.24
N ARG A 217 3.37 12.75 15.87
CA ARG A 217 4.16 13.58 16.80
C ARG A 217 3.26 14.31 17.79
N GLN A 218 2.17 14.94 17.33
CA GLN A 218 1.22 15.62 18.18
C GLN A 218 0.53 14.65 19.16
N THR A 219 0.31 13.41 18.75
CA THR A 219 -0.36 12.39 19.57
C THR A 219 0.59 11.74 20.58
N SER A 220 1.80 11.37 20.17
CA SER A 220 2.67 10.46 20.92
C SER A 220 3.83 11.17 21.63
N GLU A 221 4.22 12.38 21.19
CA GLU A 221 5.34 13.14 21.73
C GLU A 221 4.89 14.42 22.44
N ILE A 222 3.97 15.18 21.82
CA ILE A 222 3.48 16.48 22.34
C ILE A 222 2.22 16.31 23.20
N PHE A 223 1.45 15.23 22.96
CA PHE A 223 0.18 14.92 23.63
C PHE A 223 -0.94 15.95 23.38
N ASP A 224 -0.86 16.74 22.27
CA ASP A 224 -1.94 17.61 21.83
C ASP A 224 -2.90 16.86 20.88
N LEU A 225 -3.77 16.06 21.48
CA LEU A 225 -4.77 15.28 20.74
C LEU A 225 -5.75 16.16 19.96
N SER A 226 -5.92 17.40 20.37
CA SER A 226 -6.84 18.34 19.72
C SER A 226 -6.27 18.85 18.40
N THR A 227 -4.99 19.23 18.38
CA THR A 227 -4.29 19.60 17.14
C THR A 227 -4.17 18.39 16.20
N ALA A 228 -3.80 17.22 16.73
CA ALA A 228 -3.78 15.98 15.95
C ALA A 228 -5.14 15.69 15.27
N ALA A 229 -6.25 15.91 15.97
CA ALA A 229 -7.59 15.72 15.44
C ALA A 229 -7.93 16.73 14.32
N VAL A 230 -7.57 18.00 14.47
CA VAL A 230 -7.75 19.01 13.41
C VAL A 230 -6.93 18.64 12.16
N LEU A 231 -5.65 18.26 12.34
CA LEU A 231 -4.79 17.83 11.24
C LEU A 231 -5.35 16.61 10.51
N THR A 232 -5.93 15.67 11.25
CA THR A 232 -6.60 14.49 10.70
C THR A 232 -7.81 14.88 9.84
N LEU A 233 -8.62 15.85 10.28
CA LEU A 233 -9.74 16.36 9.47
C LEU A 233 -9.28 17.07 8.19
N VAL A 234 -8.19 17.84 8.27
CA VAL A 234 -7.55 18.46 7.10
C VAL A 234 -7.07 17.38 6.12
N GLN A 235 -6.47 16.32 6.62
CA GLN A 235 -6.04 15.18 5.81
C GLN A 235 -7.23 14.48 5.14
N PHE A 236 -8.32 14.24 5.85
CA PHE A 236 -9.55 13.69 5.25
C PHE A 236 -10.05 14.54 4.10
N ALA A 237 -10.09 15.86 4.29
CA ALA A 237 -10.54 16.78 3.24
C ALA A 237 -9.59 16.75 2.02
N ALA A 238 -8.28 16.74 2.24
CA ALA A 238 -7.28 16.69 1.18
C ALA A 238 -7.35 15.37 0.38
N VAL A 239 -7.38 14.23 1.08
CA VAL A 239 -7.49 12.91 0.44
C VAL A 239 -8.82 12.77 -0.29
N GLY A 240 -9.92 13.23 0.29
CA GLY A 240 -11.23 13.27 -0.37
C GLY A 240 -11.20 14.08 -1.67
N ALA A 241 -10.55 15.24 -1.66
CA ALA A 241 -10.36 16.07 -2.85
C ALA A 241 -9.50 15.35 -3.93
N ILE A 242 -8.40 14.71 -3.53
CA ILE A 242 -7.54 13.93 -4.45
C ILE A 242 -8.34 12.80 -5.10
N LEU A 243 -9.11 12.04 -4.32
CA LEU A 243 -9.95 10.95 -4.82
C LEU A 243 -11.06 11.46 -5.75
N ALA A 244 -11.68 12.61 -5.43
CA ALA A 244 -12.67 13.24 -6.30
C ALA A 244 -12.06 13.67 -7.65
N VAL A 245 -10.87 14.27 -7.62
CA VAL A 245 -10.12 14.62 -8.85
C VAL A 245 -9.76 13.37 -9.64
N HIS A 246 -9.34 12.30 -8.96
CA HIS A 246 -9.04 11.01 -9.60
C HIS A 246 -10.28 10.45 -10.32
N ALA A 247 -11.41 10.36 -9.61
CA ALA A 247 -12.66 9.85 -10.17
C ALA A 247 -13.15 10.69 -11.36
N TRP A 248 -13.04 12.02 -11.26
CA TRP A 248 -13.41 12.95 -12.34
C TRP A 248 -12.50 12.79 -13.56
N THR A 249 -11.18 12.68 -13.36
CA THR A 249 -10.19 12.52 -14.42
C THR A 249 -10.41 11.21 -15.19
N VAL A 250 -10.63 10.10 -14.47
CA VAL A 250 -10.92 8.79 -15.09
C VAL A 250 -12.18 8.88 -15.94
N ARG A 251 -13.29 9.39 -15.40
CA ARG A 251 -14.56 9.48 -16.13
C ARG A 251 -14.49 10.37 -17.39
N ARG A 252 -13.73 11.46 -17.36
CA ARG A 252 -13.62 12.38 -18.51
C ARG A 252 -12.70 11.89 -19.62
N ARG A 253 -11.80 10.96 -19.32
CA ARG A 253 -10.78 10.48 -20.26
C ARG A 253 -11.04 9.06 -20.76
N GLU A 254 -12.21 8.49 -20.49
CA GLU A 254 -12.66 7.24 -21.11
C GLU A 254 -12.86 7.47 -22.60
N THR A 255 -11.83 7.16 -23.38
CA THR A 255 -11.88 7.13 -24.85
C THR A 255 -11.94 5.68 -25.30
N ALA A 256 -12.79 5.38 -26.28
CA ALA A 256 -12.84 4.08 -26.91
C ALA A 256 -11.53 3.84 -27.69
N LEU A 257 -10.57 3.16 -27.06
CA LEU A 257 -9.32 2.76 -27.69
C LEU A 257 -9.48 1.38 -28.33
N ARG A 258 -8.98 1.23 -29.55
CA ARG A 258 -8.87 -0.10 -30.17
C ARG A 258 -7.68 -0.81 -29.54
N LEU A 259 -7.98 -1.73 -28.62
CA LEU A 259 -6.98 -2.52 -27.93
C LEU A 259 -6.67 -3.79 -28.73
N VAL A 260 -5.41 -4.19 -28.74
CA VAL A 260 -4.91 -5.43 -29.36
C VAL A 260 -4.32 -6.35 -28.28
N ASP A 261 -4.14 -7.62 -28.62
CA ASP A 261 -3.50 -8.54 -27.70
C ASP A 261 -2.05 -8.09 -27.39
N ALA A 262 -1.73 -8.02 -26.12
CA ALA A 262 -0.41 -7.60 -25.65
C ALA A 262 0.72 -8.52 -26.17
N ALA A 263 0.44 -9.80 -26.41
CA ALA A 263 1.43 -10.73 -26.97
C ALA A 263 1.81 -10.35 -28.41
N SER A 264 0.89 -9.79 -29.18
CA SER A 264 1.12 -9.39 -30.59
C SER A 264 1.98 -8.13 -30.74
N THR A 265 2.11 -7.33 -29.69
CA THR A 265 2.82 -6.04 -29.72
C THR A 265 4.27 -6.12 -29.25
N ALA A 266 4.62 -7.20 -28.54
CA ALA A 266 5.96 -7.41 -27.98
C ALA A 266 6.94 -7.85 -29.08
N ARG A 267 8.14 -7.22 -29.11
CA ARG A 267 9.20 -7.51 -30.09
C ARG A 267 10.52 -7.69 -29.37
N ARG A 268 11.41 -8.53 -29.90
CA ARG A 268 12.79 -8.60 -29.40
C ARG A 268 13.51 -7.29 -29.67
N PRO A 269 14.34 -6.80 -28.72
CA PRO A 269 15.14 -5.59 -28.94
C PRO A 269 16.01 -5.73 -30.18
N ARG A 270 16.04 -4.69 -31.02
CA ARG A 270 16.84 -4.64 -32.26
C ARG A 270 17.69 -3.37 -32.26
N GLY A 271 18.99 -3.53 -32.55
CA GLY A 271 19.93 -2.40 -32.61
C GLY A 271 20.42 -1.91 -31.23
N ALA A 272 21.54 -1.19 -31.23
CA ALA A 272 22.25 -0.77 -30.03
C ALA A 272 21.39 0.11 -29.09
N GLY A 273 20.57 1.03 -29.64
CA GLY A 273 19.77 1.95 -28.82
C GLY A 273 18.68 1.24 -27.99
N GLN A 274 18.05 0.18 -28.53
CA GLN A 274 17.03 -0.58 -27.77
C GLN A 274 17.67 -1.46 -26.70
N TRP A 275 18.84 -2.03 -26.98
CA TRP A 275 19.63 -2.76 -25.99
C TRP A 275 20.17 -1.84 -24.90
N ALA A 276 20.63 -0.64 -25.25
CA ALA A 276 21.04 0.37 -24.28
C ALA A 276 19.90 0.80 -23.36
N LEU A 277 18.68 1.01 -23.92
CA LEU A 277 17.51 1.32 -23.11
C LEU A 277 17.12 0.15 -22.18
N LEU A 278 17.16 -1.09 -22.67
CA LEU A 278 16.92 -2.26 -21.83
C LEU A 278 17.96 -2.34 -20.71
N ALA A 279 19.24 -2.17 -21.01
CA ALA A 279 20.32 -2.19 -20.03
C ALA A 279 20.15 -1.06 -18.99
N ALA A 280 19.78 0.14 -19.40
CA ALA A 280 19.51 1.25 -18.48
C ALA A 280 18.35 0.94 -17.54
N VAL A 281 17.25 0.36 -18.03
CA VAL A 281 16.11 -0.05 -17.21
C VAL A 281 16.50 -1.18 -16.25
N LEU A 282 17.28 -2.16 -16.69
CA LEU A 282 17.79 -3.23 -15.84
C LEU A 282 18.71 -2.67 -14.74
N ALA A 283 19.61 -1.74 -15.08
CA ALA A 283 20.45 -1.05 -14.10
C ALA A 283 19.62 -0.24 -13.09
N THR A 284 18.59 0.47 -13.54
CA THR A 284 17.65 1.17 -12.64
C THR A 284 16.98 0.21 -11.66
N ILE A 285 16.48 -0.93 -12.13
CA ILE A 285 15.86 -1.94 -11.27
C ILE A 285 16.90 -2.53 -10.30
N ALA A 286 18.09 -2.84 -10.75
CA ALA A 286 19.15 -3.38 -9.90
C ALA A 286 19.56 -2.39 -8.80
N VAL A 287 19.80 -1.13 -9.15
CA VAL A 287 20.30 -0.12 -8.20
C VAL A 287 19.17 0.41 -7.30
N LEU A 288 17.98 0.63 -7.83
CA LEU A 288 16.91 1.26 -7.06
C LEU A 288 16.05 0.25 -6.30
N LEU A 289 15.79 -0.95 -6.87
CA LEU A 289 14.87 -1.92 -6.26
C LEU A 289 15.59 -3.09 -5.58
N VAL A 290 16.73 -3.55 -6.12
CA VAL A 290 17.41 -4.73 -5.57
C VAL A 290 18.46 -4.34 -4.55
N LEU A 291 19.31 -3.35 -4.87
CA LEU A 291 20.45 -2.96 -4.03
C LEU A 291 20.06 -2.57 -2.59
N PRO A 292 19.02 -1.74 -2.32
CA PRO A 292 18.65 -1.42 -0.94
C PRO A 292 18.29 -2.65 -0.12
N LEU A 293 17.58 -3.62 -0.73
CA LEU A 293 17.19 -4.86 -0.06
C LEU A 293 18.39 -5.79 0.15
N ALA A 294 19.33 -5.82 -0.79
CA ALA A 294 20.56 -6.59 -0.64
C ALA A 294 21.43 -6.05 0.50
N VAL A 295 21.58 -4.73 0.59
CA VAL A 295 22.32 -4.07 1.67
C VAL A 295 21.64 -4.28 3.02
N LEU A 296 20.29 -4.26 3.09
CA LEU A 296 19.57 -4.60 4.32
C LEU A 296 19.92 -6.00 4.82
N VAL A 297 19.94 -6.99 3.92
CA VAL A 297 20.31 -8.37 4.27
C VAL A 297 21.78 -8.45 4.71
N GLU A 298 22.69 -7.81 3.99
CA GLU A 298 24.11 -7.73 4.33
C GLU A 298 24.28 -7.18 5.76
N ARG A 299 23.72 -6.00 6.02
CA ARG A 299 23.82 -5.35 7.36
C ARG A 299 23.19 -6.17 8.48
N SER A 300 22.18 -6.97 8.19
CA SER A 300 21.62 -7.89 9.19
C SER A 300 22.57 -9.01 9.60
N LEU A 301 23.61 -9.27 8.79
CA LEU A 301 24.60 -10.34 8.97
C LEU A 301 25.98 -9.85 9.44
N ASP A 302 26.16 -8.53 9.63
CA ASP A 302 27.48 -7.95 9.97
C ASP A 302 28.05 -8.46 11.30
N ALA A 303 27.19 -8.83 12.26
CA ALA A 303 27.67 -9.42 13.52
C ALA A 303 28.07 -10.90 13.35
N PRO A 304 29.27 -11.31 13.84
CA PRO A 304 29.74 -12.68 13.72
C PRO A 304 28.75 -13.72 14.26
N GLY A 305 28.63 -14.85 13.58
CA GLY A 305 27.80 -15.98 14.04
C GLY A 305 26.32 -15.68 14.16
N LEU A 306 25.78 -14.79 13.34
CA LEU A 306 24.40 -14.32 13.41
C LEU A 306 24.10 -13.60 14.75
N GLY A 307 25.05 -12.81 15.26
CA GLY A 307 24.95 -12.17 16.57
C GLY A 307 23.68 -11.32 16.72
N TYR A 308 23.29 -10.53 15.73
CA TYR A 308 22.07 -9.73 15.79
C TYR A 308 20.80 -10.59 15.88
N TYR A 309 20.74 -11.73 15.18
CA TYR A 309 19.60 -12.65 15.27
C TYR A 309 19.52 -13.35 16.62
N ARG A 310 20.66 -13.71 17.21
CA ARG A 310 20.70 -14.28 18.57
C ARG A 310 20.28 -13.26 19.62
N ALA A 311 20.72 -12.01 19.48
CA ALA A 311 20.32 -10.93 20.37
C ALA A 311 18.81 -10.61 20.35
N LEU A 312 18.05 -11.06 19.32
CA LEU A 312 16.60 -10.95 19.31
C LEU A 312 15.91 -11.83 20.35
N THR A 313 16.58 -12.88 20.85
CA THR A 313 16.00 -13.82 21.82
C THR A 313 16.14 -13.36 23.27
N SER A 314 16.87 -12.27 23.51
CA SER A 314 17.06 -11.65 24.82
C SER A 314 16.69 -10.17 24.76
N ASP A 315 16.21 -9.61 25.86
CA ASP A 315 15.96 -8.15 26.00
C ASP A 315 17.10 -7.50 26.80
N GLU A 316 18.33 -7.58 26.27
CA GLU A 316 19.50 -6.97 26.91
C GLU A 316 19.43 -5.43 26.96
N GLY A 317 18.59 -4.83 26.13
CA GLY A 317 18.41 -3.36 26.05
C GLY A 317 17.29 -2.81 26.93
N GLY A 318 16.44 -3.65 27.56
CA GLY A 318 15.28 -3.21 28.35
C GLY A 318 14.27 -2.37 27.59
N LEU A 319 14.20 -2.53 26.26
CA LEU A 319 13.37 -1.75 25.36
C LEU A 319 11.95 -2.28 25.27
N PHE A 320 11.81 -3.57 25.42
CA PHE A 320 10.56 -4.30 25.37
C PHE A 320 10.33 -5.04 26.70
N LEU A 321 9.08 -5.32 27.00
CA LEU A 321 8.71 -6.20 28.12
C LEU A 321 8.87 -7.69 27.75
N VAL A 322 9.18 -7.98 26.50
CA VAL A 322 9.33 -9.32 25.91
C VAL A 322 10.48 -9.32 24.91
N PRO A 323 11.14 -10.45 24.64
CA PRO A 323 12.19 -10.53 23.62
C PRO A 323 11.71 -10.01 22.26
N PRO A 324 12.54 -9.25 21.49
CA PRO A 324 12.16 -8.69 20.19
C PRO A 324 11.66 -9.73 19.17
N ILE A 325 12.12 -10.99 19.28
CA ILE A 325 11.70 -12.09 18.41
C ILE A 325 10.20 -12.41 18.54
N ASP A 326 9.60 -12.15 19.70
CA ASP A 326 8.16 -12.39 19.93
C ASP A 326 7.27 -11.55 19.04
N ALA A 327 7.78 -10.40 18.55
CA ALA A 327 7.10 -9.57 17.56
C ALA A 327 6.79 -10.33 16.26
N VAL A 328 7.58 -11.35 15.90
CA VAL A 328 7.34 -12.23 14.74
C VAL A 328 6.06 -13.03 14.97
N GLY A 329 5.97 -13.72 16.10
CA GLY A 329 4.80 -14.51 16.47
C GLY A 329 3.54 -13.65 16.61
N ASN A 330 3.66 -12.49 17.23
CA ASN A 330 2.57 -11.54 17.40
C ASN A 330 2.06 -11.04 16.04
N SER A 331 2.95 -10.61 15.14
CA SER A 331 2.56 -10.14 13.81
C SER A 331 1.85 -11.22 12.99
N LEU A 332 2.32 -12.45 13.03
CA LEU A 332 1.68 -13.58 12.35
C LEU A 332 0.28 -13.85 12.90
N ARG A 333 0.13 -13.88 14.24
CA ARG A 333 -1.17 -14.09 14.91
C ARG A 333 -2.15 -12.97 14.56
N TYR A 334 -1.70 -11.71 14.63
CA TYR A 334 -2.52 -10.55 14.30
C TYR A 334 -2.93 -10.53 12.83
N ALA A 335 -1.99 -10.79 11.91
CA ALA A 335 -2.28 -10.84 10.48
C ALA A 335 -3.25 -11.96 10.12
N LEU A 336 -3.14 -13.14 10.75
CA LEU A 336 -4.10 -14.24 10.56
C LEU A 336 -5.50 -13.87 11.08
N ALA A 337 -5.57 -13.31 12.29
CA ALA A 337 -6.84 -12.87 12.88
C ALA A 337 -7.49 -11.76 12.04
N ALA A 338 -6.70 -10.74 11.63
CA ALA A 338 -7.16 -9.66 10.77
C ALA A 338 -7.66 -10.18 9.42
N THR A 339 -6.94 -11.13 8.82
CA THR A 339 -7.33 -11.78 7.56
C THR A 339 -8.67 -12.50 7.72
N ALA A 340 -8.85 -13.26 8.79
CA ALA A 340 -10.11 -13.96 9.05
C ALA A 340 -11.28 -12.96 9.18
N VAL A 341 -11.10 -11.90 9.97
CA VAL A 341 -12.12 -10.83 10.11
C VAL A 341 -12.38 -10.15 8.77
N ALA A 342 -11.33 -9.78 8.02
CA ALA A 342 -11.47 -9.12 6.73
C ALA A 342 -12.19 -9.99 5.70
N LEU A 343 -11.93 -11.31 5.67
CA LEU A 343 -12.62 -12.26 4.78
C LEU A 343 -14.10 -12.40 5.14
N VAL A 344 -14.43 -12.49 6.42
CA VAL A 344 -15.83 -12.58 6.87
C VAL A 344 -16.58 -11.28 6.54
N ILE A 345 -16.06 -10.15 6.99
CA ILE A 345 -16.72 -8.84 6.80
C ILE A 345 -16.73 -8.46 5.31
N GLY A 346 -15.59 -8.56 4.62
CA GLY A 346 -15.46 -8.22 3.20
C GLY A 346 -16.22 -9.18 2.29
N GLY A 347 -16.24 -10.48 2.60
CA GLY A 347 -17.03 -11.49 1.88
C GLY A 347 -18.53 -11.26 2.00
N LEU A 348 -19.03 -10.98 3.22
CA LEU A 348 -20.43 -10.64 3.45
C LEU A 348 -20.80 -9.30 2.78
N ALA A 349 -19.92 -8.31 2.81
CA ALA A 349 -20.11 -7.03 2.12
C ALA A 349 -20.17 -7.24 0.59
N ALA A 350 -19.22 -7.98 0.01
CA ALA A 350 -19.22 -8.29 -1.42
C ALA A 350 -20.49 -9.04 -1.85
N ALA A 351 -20.92 -10.05 -1.06
CA ALA A 351 -22.16 -10.78 -1.32
C ALA A 351 -23.40 -9.85 -1.23
N ALA A 352 -23.43 -8.91 -0.30
CA ALA A 352 -24.50 -7.94 -0.19
C ALA A 352 -24.57 -6.99 -1.41
N LEU A 353 -23.41 -6.59 -1.94
CA LEU A 353 -23.29 -5.71 -3.11
C LEU A 353 -23.61 -6.39 -4.46
N THR A 354 -23.75 -7.73 -4.49
CA THR A 354 -24.16 -8.46 -5.72
C THR A 354 -25.67 -8.45 -5.94
N ARG A 355 -26.48 -8.10 -4.94
CA ARG A 355 -27.93 -8.06 -5.08
C ARG A 355 -28.35 -7.00 -6.09
N ARG A 356 -29.10 -7.38 -7.13
CA ARG A 356 -29.51 -6.50 -8.25
C ARG A 356 -30.47 -5.38 -7.84
N ASP A 357 -31.23 -5.53 -6.75
CA ASP A 357 -32.15 -4.51 -6.23
C ASP A 357 -31.42 -3.47 -5.36
N ALA A 358 -30.30 -2.99 -5.87
CA ALA A 358 -29.42 -2.05 -5.17
C ALA A 358 -30.07 -0.65 -5.08
N GLY A 359 -30.92 -0.45 -4.10
CA GLY A 359 -31.46 0.86 -3.72
C GLY A 359 -30.35 1.85 -3.30
N ARG A 360 -30.73 3.08 -2.98
CA ARG A 360 -29.79 4.13 -2.52
C ARG A 360 -28.90 3.67 -1.35
N LEU A 361 -29.41 2.80 -0.47
CA LEU A 361 -28.67 2.24 0.67
C LEU A 361 -27.46 1.39 0.27
N VAL A 362 -27.58 0.54 -0.75
CA VAL A 362 -26.47 -0.31 -1.21
C VAL A 362 -25.40 0.52 -1.91
N ARG A 363 -25.78 1.55 -2.68
CA ARG A 363 -24.83 2.50 -3.27
C ARG A 363 -24.09 3.33 -2.21
N GLY A 364 -24.80 3.78 -1.18
CA GLY A 364 -24.20 4.46 -0.04
C GLY A 364 -23.23 3.55 0.73
N PHE A 365 -23.58 2.29 0.90
CA PHE A 365 -22.71 1.30 1.54
C PHE A 365 -21.46 0.97 0.71
N ASP A 366 -21.57 0.87 -0.62
CA ASP A 366 -20.39 0.71 -1.50
C ASP A 366 -19.43 1.91 -1.38
N ALA A 367 -19.96 3.13 -1.33
CA ALA A 367 -19.17 4.32 -1.08
C ALA A 367 -18.49 4.30 0.31
N LEU A 368 -19.24 3.91 1.36
CA LEU A 368 -18.72 3.78 2.72
C LEU A 368 -17.58 2.76 2.81
N LEU A 369 -17.72 1.62 2.14
CA LEU A 369 -16.68 0.58 2.07
C LEU A 369 -15.38 1.06 1.40
N MET A 370 -15.47 2.07 0.54
CA MET A 370 -14.30 2.62 -0.15
C MET A 370 -13.61 3.73 0.66
N LEU A 371 -14.27 4.31 1.65
CA LEU A 371 -13.69 5.38 2.47
C LEU A 371 -12.40 4.96 3.19
N PRO A 372 -12.28 3.76 3.81
CA PRO A 372 -11.03 3.36 4.47
C PRO A 372 -9.85 3.19 3.52
N LEU A 373 -10.07 2.96 2.21
CA LEU A 373 -8.98 2.98 1.22
C LEU A 373 -8.39 4.37 0.98
N GLY A 374 -9.22 5.40 1.17
CA GLY A 374 -8.80 6.79 1.07
C GLY A 374 -8.36 7.38 2.41
N VAL A 375 -8.61 6.67 3.50
CA VAL A 375 -8.23 7.09 4.84
C VAL A 375 -6.90 6.46 5.19
N SER A 376 -5.99 7.26 5.72
CA SER A 376 -4.69 6.79 6.20
C SER A 376 -4.83 5.81 7.35
N ALA A 377 -3.95 4.82 7.39
CA ALA A 377 -3.83 3.90 8.52
C ALA A 377 -3.51 4.64 9.84
N VAL A 378 -2.72 5.72 9.78
CA VAL A 378 -2.45 6.62 10.92
C VAL A 378 -3.73 7.18 11.50
N THR A 379 -4.62 7.65 10.65
CA THR A 379 -5.94 8.15 11.07
C THR A 379 -6.80 7.07 11.74
N VAL A 380 -6.76 5.84 11.22
CA VAL A 380 -7.46 4.70 11.85
C VAL A 380 -6.90 4.44 13.25
N GLY A 381 -5.57 4.37 13.38
CA GLY A 381 -4.89 4.14 14.66
C GLY A 381 -5.18 5.24 15.68
N PHE A 382 -5.06 6.49 15.26
CA PHE A 382 -5.39 7.65 16.10
C PHE A 382 -6.87 7.66 16.51
N GLY A 383 -7.77 7.33 15.58
CA GLY A 383 -9.20 7.22 15.87
C GLY A 383 -9.52 6.11 16.90
N PHE A 384 -8.84 4.97 16.79
CA PHE A 384 -8.98 3.88 17.75
C PHE A 384 -8.45 4.28 19.12
N LEU A 385 -7.33 4.98 19.15
CA LEU A 385 -6.75 5.50 20.39
C LEU A 385 -7.72 6.42 21.14
N ILE A 386 -8.45 7.29 20.40
CA ILE A 386 -9.38 8.23 21.03
C ILE A 386 -10.73 7.60 21.36
N ALA A 387 -11.25 6.75 20.46
CA ALA A 387 -12.65 6.31 20.53
C ALA A 387 -12.84 5.00 21.32
N LEU A 388 -11.80 4.17 21.42
CA LEU A 388 -11.89 2.82 21.98
C LEU A 388 -11.06 2.65 23.27
N ASP A 389 -10.76 3.76 23.95
CA ASP A 389 -10.00 3.84 25.20
C ASP A 389 -10.91 4.04 26.45
N GLU A 390 -12.21 4.29 26.23
CA GLU A 390 -13.18 4.57 27.28
C GLU A 390 -14.48 3.75 27.10
N PRO A 391 -15.22 3.47 28.20
CA PRO A 391 -16.55 2.86 28.09
C PRO A 391 -17.46 3.62 27.11
N PRO A 392 -18.33 2.92 26.34
CA PRO A 392 -18.71 1.50 26.46
C PRO A 392 -17.81 0.50 25.72
N LEU A 393 -16.80 0.95 24.98
CA LEU A 393 -15.96 0.11 24.13
C LEU A 393 -14.47 0.22 24.51
N ASP A 394 -14.14 0.05 25.78
CA ASP A 394 -12.75 -0.02 26.23
C ASP A 394 -12.07 -1.30 25.68
N LEU A 395 -11.42 -1.16 24.52
CA LEU A 395 -10.67 -2.22 23.84
C LEU A 395 -9.16 -2.00 23.91
N ARG A 396 -8.67 -0.92 24.53
CA ARG A 396 -7.25 -0.56 24.56
C ARG A 396 -6.38 -1.65 25.19
N SER A 397 -6.89 -2.32 26.22
CA SER A 397 -6.22 -3.44 26.90
C SER A 397 -6.35 -4.76 26.14
N SER A 398 -7.19 -4.83 25.10
CA SER A 398 -7.47 -6.06 24.36
C SER A 398 -6.49 -6.26 23.20
N TRP A 399 -5.96 -7.49 23.08
CA TRP A 399 -5.14 -7.90 21.94
C TRP A 399 -5.86 -7.82 20.60
N ILE A 400 -7.21 -7.87 20.60
CA ILE A 400 -8.03 -7.89 19.39
C ILE A 400 -8.08 -6.53 18.68
N LEU A 401 -7.68 -5.45 19.37
CA LEU A 401 -7.71 -4.10 18.80
C LEU A 401 -6.82 -3.96 17.57
N VAL A 402 -5.61 -4.54 17.61
CA VAL A 402 -4.67 -4.55 16.48
C VAL A 402 -5.24 -5.31 15.27
N PRO A 403 -5.72 -6.56 15.39
CA PRO A 403 -6.38 -7.26 14.29
C PRO A 403 -7.59 -6.51 13.70
N LEU A 404 -8.39 -5.83 14.51
CA LEU A 404 -9.55 -5.07 14.02
C LEU A 404 -9.13 -3.85 13.19
N ALA A 405 -8.08 -3.13 13.61
CA ALA A 405 -7.52 -2.02 12.82
C ALA A 405 -6.96 -2.51 11.48
N GLN A 406 -6.17 -3.58 11.51
CA GLN A 406 -5.62 -4.20 10.31
C GLN A 406 -6.73 -4.74 9.38
N ALA A 407 -7.77 -5.36 9.94
CA ALA A 407 -8.92 -5.85 9.18
C ALA A 407 -9.67 -4.71 8.50
N LEU A 408 -9.86 -3.57 9.18
CA LEU A 408 -10.52 -2.40 8.60
C LEU A 408 -9.80 -1.91 7.33
N VAL A 409 -8.46 -1.91 7.33
CA VAL A 409 -7.63 -1.59 6.16
C VAL A 409 -7.71 -2.70 5.10
N GLY A 410 -7.82 -3.97 5.53
CA GLY A 410 -7.86 -5.14 4.64
C GLY A 410 -9.20 -5.37 3.93
N VAL A 411 -10.34 -5.04 4.58
CA VAL A 411 -11.70 -5.31 4.05
C VAL A 411 -11.93 -4.79 2.63
N PRO A 412 -11.57 -3.55 2.27
CA PRO A 412 -11.75 -3.03 0.92
C PRO A 412 -11.04 -3.87 -0.15
N PHE A 413 -9.84 -4.40 0.13
CA PHE A 413 -9.11 -5.27 -0.80
C PHE A 413 -9.84 -6.60 -1.02
N VAL A 414 -10.42 -7.16 0.05
CA VAL A 414 -11.26 -8.36 -0.04
C VAL A 414 -12.48 -8.10 -0.92
N VAL A 415 -13.20 -7.01 -0.67
CA VAL A 415 -14.39 -6.63 -1.45
C VAL A 415 -14.02 -6.43 -2.93
N ARG A 416 -12.97 -5.67 -3.23
CA ARG A 416 -12.51 -5.40 -4.60
C ARG A 416 -12.10 -6.66 -5.36
N THR A 417 -11.55 -7.65 -4.66
CA THR A 417 -11.13 -8.93 -5.25
C THR A 417 -12.31 -9.86 -5.48
N MET A 418 -13.24 -9.93 -4.52
CA MET A 418 -14.36 -10.88 -4.56
C MET A 418 -15.55 -10.39 -5.39
N LEU A 419 -15.87 -9.11 -5.33
CA LEU A 419 -17.08 -8.54 -5.95
C LEU A 419 -17.19 -8.80 -7.47
N PRO A 420 -16.13 -8.61 -8.29
CA PRO A 420 -16.20 -8.90 -9.73
C PRO A 420 -16.47 -10.38 -10.00
N VAL A 421 -15.87 -11.29 -9.21
CA VAL A 421 -16.05 -12.74 -9.39
C VAL A 421 -17.45 -13.15 -8.98
N LEU A 422 -17.96 -12.64 -7.85
CA LEU A 422 -19.33 -12.90 -7.41
C LEU A 422 -20.38 -12.39 -8.41
N ARG A 423 -20.12 -11.26 -9.08
CA ARG A 423 -20.99 -10.71 -10.13
C ARG A 423 -20.95 -11.52 -11.42
N ALA A 424 -19.86 -12.23 -11.68
CA ALA A 424 -19.70 -13.09 -12.86
C ALA A 424 -20.35 -14.46 -12.72
N VAL A 425 -20.80 -14.86 -11.51
CA VAL A 425 -21.53 -16.11 -11.28
C VAL A 425 -22.92 -16.00 -11.91
N ASP A 426 -23.22 -16.88 -12.86
CA ASP A 426 -24.54 -16.89 -13.51
C ASP A 426 -25.66 -17.21 -12.49
N GLY A 427 -26.64 -16.30 -12.38
CA GLY A 427 -27.79 -16.46 -11.49
C GLY A 427 -28.61 -17.73 -11.76
N ARG A 428 -28.62 -18.20 -13.02
CA ARG A 428 -29.32 -19.42 -13.43
C ARG A 428 -28.81 -20.66 -12.69
N LEU A 429 -27.53 -20.73 -12.34
CA LEU A 429 -26.98 -21.83 -11.55
C LEU A 429 -27.59 -21.90 -10.15
N ARG A 430 -27.80 -20.73 -9.54
CA ARG A 430 -28.45 -20.64 -8.22
C ARG A 430 -29.95 -21.00 -8.30
N GLU A 431 -30.63 -20.53 -9.36
CA GLU A 431 -32.02 -20.84 -9.62
C GLU A 431 -32.22 -22.36 -9.89
N ALA A 432 -31.38 -22.98 -10.72
CA ALA A 432 -31.41 -24.40 -10.97
C ALA A 432 -31.21 -25.23 -9.68
N ALA A 433 -30.23 -24.85 -8.85
CA ALA A 433 -30.01 -25.51 -7.57
C ALA A 433 -31.22 -25.36 -6.63
N ALA A 434 -31.85 -24.17 -6.60
CA ALA A 434 -33.05 -23.92 -5.80
C ALA A 434 -34.26 -24.74 -6.28
N VAL A 435 -34.45 -24.88 -7.60
CA VAL A 435 -35.49 -25.74 -8.21
C VAL A 435 -35.28 -27.22 -7.83
N LEU A 436 -34.02 -27.66 -7.71
CA LEU A 436 -33.65 -28.99 -7.24
C LEU A 436 -33.76 -29.15 -5.70
N GLY A 437 -34.34 -28.18 -4.98
CA GLY A 437 -34.59 -28.24 -3.55
C GLY A 437 -33.40 -27.91 -2.66
N ALA A 438 -32.32 -27.30 -3.22
CA ALA A 438 -31.19 -26.88 -2.40
C ALA A 438 -31.56 -25.67 -1.52
N SER A 439 -31.27 -25.76 -0.21
CA SER A 439 -31.42 -24.63 0.70
C SER A 439 -30.44 -23.50 0.32
N PRO A 440 -30.68 -22.24 0.71
CA PRO A 440 -29.76 -21.12 0.43
C PRO A 440 -28.32 -21.37 0.89
N TRP A 441 -28.12 -22.07 2.00
CA TRP A 441 -26.80 -22.45 2.49
C TRP A 441 -26.15 -23.52 1.59
N ARG A 442 -26.93 -24.48 1.07
CA ARG A 442 -26.46 -25.50 0.17
C ARG A 442 -26.09 -24.92 -1.19
N VAL A 443 -26.88 -23.99 -1.73
CA VAL A 443 -26.55 -23.21 -2.93
C VAL A 443 -25.24 -22.45 -2.73
N TRP A 444 -25.08 -21.76 -1.62
CA TRP A 444 -23.82 -21.05 -1.34
C TRP A 444 -22.63 -22.00 -1.27
N ARG A 445 -22.74 -23.13 -0.58
CA ARG A 445 -21.65 -24.07 -0.36
C ARG A 445 -21.29 -24.85 -1.63
N GLU A 446 -22.27 -25.26 -2.45
CA GLU A 446 -22.07 -26.16 -3.59
C GLU A 446 -21.94 -25.40 -4.93
N VAL A 447 -22.47 -24.18 -5.05
CA VAL A 447 -22.41 -23.36 -6.26
C VAL A 447 -21.47 -22.17 -6.08
N ASP A 448 -21.76 -21.28 -5.14
CA ASP A 448 -21.02 -20.01 -5.02
C ASP A 448 -19.60 -20.22 -4.52
N LEU A 449 -19.41 -20.94 -3.41
CA LEU A 449 -18.12 -21.11 -2.76
C LEU A 449 -17.06 -21.76 -3.66
N PRO A 450 -17.34 -22.85 -4.41
CA PRO A 450 -16.37 -23.42 -5.34
C PRO A 450 -15.94 -22.46 -6.45
N MET A 451 -16.88 -21.63 -6.94
CA MET A 451 -16.59 -20.64 -7.98
C MET A 451 -15.76 -19.46 -7.47
N VAL A 452 -15.97 -19.03 -6.23
CA VAL A 452 -15.27 -17.88 -5.64
C VAL A 452 -14.05 -18.26 -4.80
N ARG A 453 -13.81 -19.55 -4.51
CA ARG A 453 -12.70 -19.98 -3.64
C ARG A 453 -11.34 -19.44 -4.08
N ARG A 454 -11.12 -19.30 -5.39
CA ARG A 454 -9.89 -18.75 -5.96
C ARG A 454 -9.73 -17.26 -5.61
N ALA A 455 -10.81 -16.50 -5.78
CA ALA A 455 -10.82 -15.08 -5.41
C ALA A 455 -10.67 -14.93 -3.88
N LEU A 456 -11.27 -15.83 -3.10
CA LEU A 456 -11.16 -15.87 -1.65
C LEU A 456 -9.69 -16.09 -1.21
N LEU A 457 -8.98 -17.04 -1.81
CA LEU A 457 -7.56 -17.29 -1.51
C LEU A 457 -6.67 -16.09 -1.88
N ILE A 458 -6.92 -15.47 -3.05
CA ILE A 458 -6.20 -14.27 -3.47
C ILE A 458 -6.49 -13.11 -2.50
N ALA A 459 -7.75 -12.92 -2.13
CA ALA A 459 -8.17 -11.90 -1.17
C ALA A 459 -7.55 -12.12 0.21
N ALA A 460 -7.52 -13.38 0.68
CA ALA A 460 -6.87 -13.76 1.94
C ALA A 460 -5.40 -13.37 1.96
N GLY A 461 -4.70 -13.68 0.90
CA GLY A 461 -3.29 -13.38 0.85
C GLY A 461 -2.99 -11.89 0.73
N PHE A 462 -3.79 -11.10 0.00
CA PHE A 462 -3.65 -9.65 0.03
C PHE A 462 -3.95 -9.09 1.41
N ALA A 463 -5.03 -9.52 2.06
CA ALA A 463 -5.38 -9.07 3.41
C ALA A 463 -4.26 -9.42 4.40
N PHE A 464 -3.70 -10.65 4.32
CA PHE A 464 -2.59 -11.07 5.16
C PHE A 464 -1.33 -10.23 4.94
N ALA A 465 -0.93 -10.01 3.68
CA ALA A 465 0.27 -9.23 3.36
C ALA A 465 0.13 -7.76 3.82
N VAL A 466 -1.04 -7.15 3.59
CA VAL A 466 -1.33 -5.78 4.05
C VAL A 466 -1.32 -5.71 5.58
N SER A 467 -1.95 -6.67 6.27
CA SER A 467 -1.99 -6.70 7.73
C SER A 467 -0.61 -6.91 8.34
N LEU A 468 0.22 -7.79 7.76
CA LEU A 468 1.58 -8.06 8.25
C LEU A 468 2.48 -6.82 8.16
N GLY A 469 2.31 -6.04 7.11
CA GLY A 469 3.08 -4.81 6.86
C GLY A 469 2.49 -3.55 7.46
N GLU A 470 1.33 -3.65 8.12
CA GLU A 470 0.64 -2.48 8.64
C GLU A 470 1.43 -1.88 9.83
N PHE A 471 1.74 -0.59 9.71
CA PHE A 471 2.51 0.16 10.70
C PHE A 471 1.76 1.40 11.19
N GLY A 472 1.07 2.11 10.29
CA GLY A 472 0.46 3.40 10.57
C GLY A 472 -0.58 3.38 11.68
N ALA A 473 -1.46 2.37 11.71
CA ALA A 473 -2.43 2.20 12.80
C ALA A 473 -1.79 1.54 14.01
N THR A 474 -0.96 0.51 13.78
CA THR A 474 -0.40 -0.29 14.88
C THR A 474 0.55 0.49 15.77
N VAL A 475 1.23 1.51 15.27
CA VAL A 475 2.13 2.35 16.08
C VAL A 475 1.42 3.08 17.22
N PHE A 476 0.11 3.38 17.07
CA PHE A 476 -0.71 4.05 18.09
C PHE A 476 -1.29 3.08 19.12
N ILE A 477 -1.57 1.85 18.70
CA ILE A 477 -2.38 0.90 19.49
C ILE A 477 -1.62 -0.35 19.93
N ALA A 478 -0.42 -0.61 19.36
CA ALA A 478 0.38 -1.75 19.76
C ALA A 478 0.97 -1.55 21.15
N ARG A 479 0.78 -2.55 22.00
CA ARG A 479 1.25 -2.54 23.38
C ARG A 479 2.74 -2.91 23.49
N PRO A 480 3.45 -2.45 24.55
CA PRO A 480 4.84 -2.81 24.77
C PRO A 480 5.07 -4.31 24.98
N ASP A 481 4.10 -5.01 25.59
CA ASP A 481 4.13 -6.45 25.85
C ASP A 481 3.79 -7.31 24.63
N ASN A 482 3.15 -6.74 23.60
CA ASN A 482 2.72 -7.43 22.39
C ASN A 482 3.00 -6.58 21.12
N PRO A 483 4.27 -6.21 20.86
CA PRO A 483 4.61 -5.40 19.70
C PRO A 483 4.39 -6.17 18.39
N THR A 484 4.05 -5.44 17.31
CA THR A 484 4.14 -5.96 15.95
C THR A 484 5.57 -5.80 15.41
N LEU A 485 5.94 -6.58 14.39
CA LEU A 485 7.25 -6.47 13.74
C LEU A 485 7.57 -5.05 13.28
N PRO A 486 6.67 -4.33 12.53
CA PRO A 486 6.94 -2.96 12.13
C PRO A 486 7.17 -2.01 13.32
N VAL A 487 6.40 -2.15 14.39
CA VAL A 487 6.53 -1.33 15.60
C VAL A 487 7.83 -1.65 16.35
N ALA A 488 8.20 -2.93 16.44
CA ALA A 488 9.46 -3.34 17.06
C ALA A 488 10.68 -2.76 16.31
N VAL A 489 10.69 -2.85 14.98
CA VAL A 489 11.74 -2.25 14.14
C VAL A 489 11.83 -0.74 14.37
N ALA A 490 10.69 -0.03 14.33
CA ALA A 490 10.68 1.42 14.52
C ALA A 490 11.19 1.84 15.92
N ARG A 491 10.85 1.08 16.98
CA ARG A 491 11.35 1.32 18.34
C ARG A 491 12.86 1.10 18.46
N LEU A 492 13.39 0.05 17.84
CA LEU A 492 14.83 -0.22 17.81
C LEU A 492 15.60 0.89 17.09
N LEU A 493 15.10 1.36 15.93
CA LEU A 493 15.70 2.47 15.19
C LEU A 493 15.62 3.81 15.92
N GLY A 494 14.62 3.99 16.77
CA GLY A 494 14.47 5.20 17.60
C GLY A 494 15.48 5.30 18.74
N ARG A 495 16.30 4.28 18.97
CA ARG A 495 17.37 4.28 20.00
C ARG A 495 18.75 4.17 19.36
N ALA A 496 19.67 4.99 19.87
CA ALA A 496 21.06 4.90 19.46
C ALA A 496 21.69 3.59 19.96
N GLY A 497 22.66 3.07 19.20
CA GLY A 497 23.45 1.89 19.54
C GLY A 497 23.52 0.90 18.39
N GLU A 498 24.69 0.32 18.20
CA GLU A 498 24.97 -0.63 17.12
C GLU A 498 24.12 -1.90 17.24
N LEU A 499 23.92 -2.38 18.47
CA LEU A 499 23.08 -3.55 18.72
C LEU A 499 21.62 -3.30 18.33
N ASN A 500 21.05 -2.16 18.72
CA ASN A 500 19.67 -1.79 18.36
C ASN A 500 19.51 -1.66 16.83
N TYR A 501 20.48 -1.03 16.18
CA TYR A 501 20.51 -0.90 14.72
C TYR A 501 20.57 -2.28 14.05
N GLY A 502 21.49 -3.16 14.47
CA GLY A 502 21.64 -4.51 13.92
C GLY A 502 20.40 -5.40 14.15
N GLN A 503 19.78 -5.32 15.34
CA GLN A 503 18.52 -5.99 15.64
C GLN A 503 17.38 -5.48 14.75
N ALA A 504 17.32 -4.17 14.46
CA ALA A 504 16.34 -3.59 13.54
C ALA A 504 16.55 -4.11 12.10
N MET A 505 17.80 -4.23 11.63
CA MET A 505 18.13 -4.83 10.33
C MET A 505 17.69 -6.30 10.28
N ALA A 506 17.98 -7.09 11.33
CA ALA A 506 17.61 -8.50 11.41
C ALA A 506 16.07 -8.69 11.41
N LEU A 507 15.32 -7.93 12.22
CA LEU A 507 13.84 -7.99 12.21
C LEU A 507 13.24 -7.53 10.88
N SER A 508 13.80 -6.48 10.26
CA SER A 508 13.36 -6.01 8.94
C SER A 508 13.60 -7.06 7.86
N THR A 509 14.73 -7.79 7.93
CA THR A 509 15.05 -8.90 7.02
C THR A 509 14.06 -10.05 7.22
N ILE A 510 13.75 -10.43 8.47
CA ILE A 510 12.72 -11.44 8.77
C ILE A 510 11.38 -11.01 8.19
N LEU A 511 10.94 -9.78 8.43
CA LEU A 511 9.68 -9.25 7.92
C LEU A 511 9.64 -9.26 6.39
N MET A 512 10.73 -8.85 5.73
CA MET A 512 10.89 -8.92 4.28
C MET A 512 10.73 -10.35 3.75
N VAL A 513 11.40 -11.32 4.38
CA VAL A 513 11.34 -12.74 3.97
C VAL A 513 9.92 -13.29 4.15
N VAL A 514 9.26 -13.02 5.27
CA VAL A 514 7.89 -13.48 5.53
C VAL A 514 6.92 -12.88 4.50
N CYS A 515 7.03 -11.59 4.21
CA CYS A 515 6.21 -10.93 3.18
C CYS A 515 6.48 -11.51 1.77
N ALA A 516 7.75 -11.75 1.42
CA ALA A 516 8.13 -12.32 0.14
C ALA A 516 7.60 -13.76 -0.02
N VAL A 517 7.71 -14.58 1.02
CA VAL A 517 7.16 -15.96 1.04
C VAL A 517 5.64 -15.93 0.89
N ALA A 518 4.94 -15.06 1.62
CA ALA A 518 3.50 -14.91 1.51
C ALA A 518 3.09 -14.51 0.07
N LEU A 519 3.80 -13.55 -0.54
CA LEU A 519 3.55 -13.11 -1.92
C LEU A 519 3.80 -14.23 -2.94
N LEU A 520 4.92 -14.96 -2.80
CA LEU A 520 5.27 -16.07 -3.70
C LEU A 520 4.27 -17.23 -3.58
N ALA A 521 3.81 -17.52 -2.37
CA ALA A 521 2.76 -18.52 -2.14
C ALA A 521 1.47 -18.12 -2.87
N LEU A 522 1.08 -16.84 -2.80
CA LEU A 522 -0.06 -16.30 -3.53
C LEU A 522 0.09 -16.39 -5.05
N GLU A 523 1.26 -16.04 -5.58
CA GLU A 523 1.52 -16.07 -7.02
C GLU A 523 1.49 -17.52 -7.54
N ARG A 524 2.03 -18.48 -6.79
CA ARG A 524 1.95 -19.91 -7.13
C ARG A 524 0.51 -20.44 -7.13
N LEU A 525 -0.29 -20.06 -6.14
CA LEU A 525 -1.72 -20.38 -6.09
C LEU A 525 -2.46 -19.80 -7.32
N ARG A 526 -2.09 -18.59 -7.74
CA ARG A 526 -2.66 -17.94 -8.93
C ARG A 526 -2.27 -18.60 -10.24
N ILE A 527 -1.04 -19.10 -10.37
CA ILE A 527 -0.53 -19.76 -11.59
C ILE A 527 -1.04 -21.19 -11.68
N GLY A 528 -0.97 -22.01 -10.63
CA GLY A 528 -1.49 -23.38 -10.60
C GLY A 528 -2.97 -23.45 -10.95
N LEU A 529 -3.73 -22.41 -10.59
CA LEU A 529 -5.14 -22.27 -10.90
C LEU A 529 -5.42 -21.81 -12.37
N ARG A 530 -4.39 -21.40 -13.14
CA ARG A 530 -4.51 -21.14 -14.59
C ARG A 530 -4.24 -22.39 -15.45
N SER A 531 -3.37 -23.29 -15.00
CA SER A 531 -3.02 -24.50 -15.75
C SER A 531 -4.17 -25.52 -15.80
N ASP A 532 -5.04 -25.56 -14.78
CA ASP A 532 -6.23 -26.44 -14.78
C ASP A 532 -7.29 -26.10 -15.85
N ARG A 533 -7.21 -24.90 -16.48
CA ARG A 533 -8.12 -24.54 -17.59
C ARG A 533 -7.65 -24.99 -18.98
N THR A 534 -6.42 -25.46 -19.11
CA THR A 534 -5.85 -25.92 -20.39
C THR A 534 -5.81 -27.47 -20.48
N GLY A 535 -6.27 -28.16 -19.46
CA GLY A 535 -6.28 -29.64 -19.39
C GLY A 535 -7.62 -30.31 -19.57
N GLU A 536 -8.71 -29.56 -19.75
CA GLU A 536 -10.02 -30.13 -20.09
C GLU A 536 -10.56 -29.46 -21.36
N PHE A 537 -10.12 -29.99 -22.52
CA PHE A 537 -10.85 -30.22 -23.76
C PHE A 537 -9.90 -30.90 -24.75
#